data_83213682c9d58284bdc8b7410bcc6cc9
#
_entry.id   83213682c9d58284bdc8b7410bcc6cc9
#
_cell.length_a   1.000
_cell.length_b   1.000
_cell.length_c   1.000
_cell.angle_alpha   90.00
_cell.angle_beta   90.00
_cell.angle_gamma   90.00
#
_symmetry.space_group_name_H-M   'P 1'
#
loop_
_entity.id
_entity.type
_entity.pdbx_description
1 polymer ?
#
loop_
_entity_poly.entity_id
_entity_poly.type
_entity_poly.pdbx_seq_one_letter_code
_entity_poly.pdbx_strand_id
1 'polypeptide(L)'
;NKELFKKNFPADFIAEGVDQTRGWFYSMMVLSVALFDKAPFKNVIVNGMTLAEDGQKMSKSRKNYPDPVDVINKYGADAVRYYLLSSPIVHAEDLAFSERGVDEVVKKITMRIMNVLSFYELYSAGAPQVRSAHTNLLDHWILARLAELGTDMTGAFDRYELDRAVNPIGLFVDDLSTWYIRRSRNRFKSDEPKERADALSTTRVVLLEFSKLLAPVMPFLAEHIYQNLQGVKESVHLDVWPSFDEPNYADLSSMAEARRVVSLALEARAKAGIKVRQPLAKLTIKDTLLVGKKELADIILDELNVEDVVIDTGELSIELDTNITPELKRKGQYRDLLRIVQELRKQTGLTPSDVVTLEIATDEEGRALVEEFSTYIKKASLIKEIVFKDVHGDPVSIDGILFVLALVG
;
A
#
# COMPACT_ATOMS: atom_id res chain seq x y z
N ASN A 1 -13.00 -40.69 23.14
CA ASN A 1 -12.04 -40.13 24.08
C ASN A 1 -12.72 -39.11 25.01
N LYS A 2 -13.08 -39.56 26.24
CA LYS A 2 -13.85 -38.74 27.19
C LYS A 2 -13.08 -37.47 27.65
N GLU A 3 -11.78 -37.57 27.79
CA GLU A 3 -10.96 -36.42 28.24
C GLU A 3 -10.86 -35.35 27.15
N LEU A 4 -10.68 -35.76 25.89
CA LEU A 4 -10.65 -34.83 24.75
C LEU A 4 -12.04 -34.15 24.57
N PHE A 5 -13.12 -34.91 24.74
CA PHE A 5 -14.48 -34.37 24.70
C PHE A 5 -14.69 -33.31 25.80
N LYS A 6 -14.34 -33.61 27.07
CA LYS A 6 -14.48 -32.66 28.17
C LYS A 6 -13.68 -31.37 27.95
N LYS A 7 -12.50 -31.46 27.31
CA LYS A 7 -11.64 -30.31 27.02
C LYS A 7 -12.23 -29.42 25.94
N ASN A 8 -12.89 -30.00 24.92
CA ASN A 8 -13.33 -29.29 23.71
C ASN A 8 -14.86 -29.07 23.63
N PHE A 9 -15.60 -29.40 24.68
CA PHE A 9 -17.05 -29.25 24.72
C PHE A 9 -17.47 -28.23 25.78
N PRO A 10 -18.32 -27.25 25.41
CA PRO A 10 -18.79 -26.95 24.06
C PRO A 10 -17.67 -26.39 23.14
N ALA A 11 -17.81 -26.59 21.82
CA ALA A 11 -16.88 -26.02 20.84
C ALA A 11 -16.86 -24.48 20.92
N ASP A 12 -15.74 -23.86 20.57
CA ASP A 12 -15.63 -22.40 20.59
C ASP A 12 -16.53 -21.76 19.54
N PHE A 13 -16.59 -22.33 18.34
CA PHE A 13 -17.52 -21.88 17.28
C PHE A 13 -17.88 -23.02 16.33
N ILE A 14 -18.93 -22.78 15.55
CA ILE A 14 -19.35 -23.57 14.38
C ILE A 14 -19.62 -22.59 13.22
N ALA A 15 -19.25 -22.98 11.99
CA ALA A 15 -19.40 -22.13 10.81
C ALA A 15 -19.93 -22.92 9.61
N GLU A 16 -21.05 -22.49 9.05
CA GLU A 16 -21.69 -23.04 7.85
C GLU A 16 -22.70 -22.05 7.25
N GLY A 17 -23.37 -22.44 6.18
CA GLY A 17 -24.42 -21.66 5.55
C GLY A 17 -25.71 -21.56 6.39
N VAL A 18 -26.53 -20.57 6.09
CA VAL A 18 -27.82 -20.30 6.79
C VAL A 18 -28.81 -21.47 6.72
N ASP A 19 -28.74 -22.32 5.69
CA ASP A 19 -29.57 -23.52 5.52
C ASP A 19 -29.37 -24.53 6.64
N GLN A 20 -28.20 -24.55 7.30
CA GLN A 20 -27.89 -25.43 8.42
C GLN A 20 -28.64 -25.11 9.72
N THR A 21 -29.37 -24.01 9.76
CA THR A 21 -30.37 -23.74 10.82
C THR A 21 -31.51 -24.77 10.87
N ARG A 22 -31.72 -25.47 9.74
CA ARG A 22 -32.66 -26.61 9.63
C ARG A 22 -31.92 -27.93 9.31
N GLY A 23 -30.62 -27.99 9.53
CA GLY A 23 -29.76 -29.12 9.27
C GLY A 23 -28.80 -29.38 10.43
N TRP A 24 -27.52 -29.21 10.21
CA TRP A 24 -26.46 -29.54 11.14
C TRP A 24 -26.53 -28.75 12.44
N PHE A 25 -26.73 -27.44 12.40
CA PHE A 25 -26.85 -26.62 13.63
C PHE A 25 -27.98 -27.10 14.51
N TYR A 26 -29.15 -27.37 13.93
CA TYR A 26 -30.31 -27.89 14.63
C TYR A 26 -30.06 -29.25 15.25
N SER A 27 -29.52 -30.20 14.46
CA SER A 27 -29.27 -31.58 14.92
C SER A 27 -28.27 -31.61 16.08
N MET A 28 -27.17 -30.81 15.98
CA MET A 28 -26.18 -30.68 17.04
C MET A 28 -26.80 -30.12 18.33
N MET A 29 -27.62 -29.05 18.19
CA MET A 29 -28.29 -28.44 19.33
C MET A 29 -29.22 -29.43 20.04
N VAL A 30 -30.10 -30.12 19.31
CA VAL A 30 -31.05 -31.09 19.89
C VAL A 30 -30.33 -32.23 20.60
N LEU A 31 -29.33 -32.83 19.95
CA LEU A 31 -28.58 -33.95 20.54
C LEU A 31 -27.77 -33.51 21.77
N SER A 32 -27.14 -32.35 21.71
CA SER A 32 -26.32 -31.85 22.80
C SER A 32 -27.19 -31.49 24.05
N VAL A 33 -28.29 -30.82 23.84
CA VAL A 33 -29.21 -30.50 24.94
C VAL A 33 -29.83 -31.76 25.55
N ALA A 34 -30.23 -32.72 24.71
CA ALA A 34 -30.80 -33.98 25.18
C ALA A 34 -29.81 -34.86 25.99
N LEU A 35 -28.52 -34.84 25.63
CA LEU A 35 -27.49 -35.68 26.24
C LEU A 35 -26.74 -35.00 27.40
N PHE A 36 -26.55 -33.68 27.32
CA PHE A 36 -25.63 -32.96 28.19
C PHE A 36 -26.23 -31.71 28.84
N ASP A 37 -27.49 -31.38 28.51
CA ASP A 37 -28.19 -30.16 28.97
C ASP A 37 -27.36 -28.87 28.70
N LYS A 38 -26.66 -28.85 27.58
CA LYS A 38 -25.79 -27.74 27.17
C LYS A 38 -25.79 -27.54 25.65
N ALA A 39 -25.62 -26.29 25.23
CA ALA A 39 -25.34 -25.97 23.80
C ALA A 39 -24.02 -26.65 23.34
N PRO A 40 -23.93 -27.16 22.09
CA PRO A 40 -22.74 -27.80 21.57
C PRO A 40 -21.61 -26.84 21.20
N PHE A 41 -21.90 -25.55 21.05
CA PHE A 41 -20.96 -24.50 20.66
C PHE A 41 -21.31 -23.20 21.38
N LYS A 42 -20.31 -22.33 21.51
CA LYS A 42 -20.44 -21.00 22.14
C LYS A 42 -20.86 -19.93 21.14
N ASN A 43 -20.34 -20.01 19.91
CA ASN A 43 -20.55 -19.04 18.85
C ASN A 43 -20.96 -19.73 17.55
N VAL A 44 -21.69 -19.01 16.68
CA VAL A 44 -22.10 -19.49 15.36
C VAL A 44 -21.72 -18.43 14.34
N ILE A 45 -20.95 -18.83 13.32
CA ILE A 45 -20.68 -18.03 12.14
C ILE A 45 -21.60 -18.55 11.04
N VAL A 46 -22.46 -17.69 10.52
CA VAL A 46 -23.43 -18.06 9.48
C VAL A 46 -23.06 -17.36 8.19
N ASN A 47 -22.77 -18.12 7.16
CA ASN A 47 -22.47 -17.59 5.83
C ASN A 47 -23.77 -17.43 5.02
N GLY A 48 -23.85 -16.31 4.27
CA GLY A 48 -24.87 -16.10 3.24
C GLY A 48 -24.63 -16.99 2.02
N MET A 49 -25.48 -16.85 1.02
CA MET A 49 -25.34 -17.59 -0.25
C MET A 49 -24.45 -16.85 -1.22
N THR A 50 -23.59 -17.62 -1.90
CA THR A 50 -22.86 -17.11 -3.07
C THR A 50 -23.77 -17.20 -4.29
N LEU A 51 -24.08 -16.04 -4.88
CA LEU A 51 -24.86 -15.90 -6.09
C LEU A 51 -23.94 -15.69 -7.31
N ALA A 52 -24.46 -15.94 -8.49
CA ALA A 52 -23.77 -15.58 -9.74
C ALA A 52 -23.67 -14.05 -9.85
N GLU A 53 -22.82 -13.56 -10.74
CA GLU A 53 -22.56 -12.12 -10.93
C GLU A 53 -23.83 -11.31 -11.24
N ASP A 54 -24.82 -11.95 -11.87
CA ASP A 54 -26.15 -11.37 -12.16
C ASP A 54 -27.12 -11.41 -10.96
N GLY A 55 -26.66 -11.83 -9.78
CA GLY A 55 -27.45 -11.96 -8.56
C GLY A 55 -28.38 -13.18 -8.53
N GLN A 56 -28.33 -14.07 -9.54
CA GLN A 56 -29.15 -15.28 -9.54
C GLN A 56 -28.44 -16.43 -8.80
N LYS A 57 -29.22 -17.40 -8.34
CA LYS A 57 -28.67 -18.60 -7.71
C LYS A 57 -27.76 -19.35 -8.68
N MET A 58 -26.54 -19.68 -8.23
CA MET A 58 -25.60 -20.50 -8.98
C MET A 58 -26.21 -21.87 -9.30
N SER A 59 -26.11 -22.30 -10.55
CA SER A 59 -26.64 -23.58 -11.00
C SER A 59 -25.73 -24.24 -12.03
N LYS A 60 -25.39 -25.52 -11.80
CA LYS A 60 -24.61 -26.32 -12.75
C LYS A 60 -25.28 -26.42 -14.11
N SER A 61 -26.62 -26.51 -14.14
CA SER A 61 -27.39 -26.57 -15.41
C SER A 61 -27.34 -25.26 -16.20
N ARG A 62 -27.24 -24.11 -15.52
CA ARG A 62 -27.16 -22.79 -16.14
C ARG A 62 -25.72 -22.39 -16.48
N LYS A 63 -24.71 -23.04 -15.89
CA LYS A 63 -23.27 -22.68 -16.04
C LYS A 63 -23.04 -21.17 -15.81
N ASN A 64 -23.73 -20.59 -14.84
CA ASN A 64 -23.71 -19.16 -14.56
C ASN A 64 -22.71 -18.74 -13.48
N TYR A 65 -21.74 -19.58 -13.16
CA TYR A 65 -20.65 -19.28 -12.25
C TYR A 65 -19.35 -19.95 -12.71
N PRO A 66 -18.19 -19.34 -12.44
CA PRO A 66 -16.90 -19.96 -12.74
C PRO A 66 -16.64 -21.17 -11.83
N ASP A 67 -15.87 -22.13 -12.32
CA ASP A 67 -15.39 -23.22 -11.45
C ASP A 67 -14.46 -22.62 -10.37
N PRO A 68 -14.70 -22.87 -9.08
CA PRO A 68 -13.84 -22.36 -8.01
C PRO A 68 -12.36 -22.73 -8.18
N VAL A 69 -12.07 -23.92 -8.74
CA VAL A 69 -10.70 -24.37 -9.00
C VAL A 69 -10.04 -23.52 -10.09
N ASP A 70 -10.78 -23.15 -11.13
CA ASP A 70 -10.27 -22.28 -12.19
C ASP A 70 -9.98 -20.87 -11.65
N VAL A 71 -10.84 -20.34 -10.79
CA VAL A 71 -10.62 -19.04 -10.12
C VAL A 71 -9.37 -19.09 -9.23
N ILE A 72 -9.22 -20.15 -8.44
CA ILE A 72 -8.05 -20.34 -7.57
C ILE A 72 -6.76 -20.49 -8.42
N ASN A 73 -6.80 -21.23 -9.50
CA ASN A 73 -5.66 -21.40 -10.39
C ASN A 73 -5.25 -20.08 -11.08
N LYS A 74 -6.21 -19.21 -11.36
CA LYS A 74 -5.99 -17.94 -12.05
C LYS A 74 -5.52 -16.83 -11.11
N TYR A 75 -6.10 -16.73 -9.93
CA TYR A 75 -5.91 -15.58 -9.01
C TYR A 75 -5.17 -15.94 -7.71
N GLY A 76 -5.03 -17.22 -7.41
CA GLY A 76 -4.51 -17.73 -6.14
C GLY A 76 -5.59 -17.89 -5.07
N ALA A 77 -5.40 -18.89 -4.19
CA ALA A 77 -6.33 -19.17 -3.09
C ALA A 77 -6.45 -17.99 -2.11
N ASP A 78 -5.36 -17.29 -1.83
CA ASP A 78 -5.32 -16.16 -0.88
C ASP A 78 -6.22 -15.00 -1.32
N ALA A 79 -6.23 -14.70 -2.62
CA ALA A 79 -7.09 -13.63 -3.14
C ALA A 79 -8.57 -13.97 -3.01
N VAL A 80 -8.95 -15.22 -3.27
CA VAL A 80 -10.32 -15.71 -3.08
C VAL A 80 -10.71 -15.67 -1.61
N ARG A 81 -9.82 -16.14 -0.71
CA ARG A 81 -10.05 -16.11 0.76
C ARG A 81 -10.26 -14.69 1.24
N TYR A 82 -9.35 -13.77 0.89
CA TYR A 82 -9.48 -12.36 1.26
C TYR A 82 -10.80 -11.76 0.75
N TYR A 83 -11.14 -11.98 -0.53
CA TYR A 83 -12.37 -11.47 -1.14
C TYR A 83 -13.63 -11.94 -0.40
N LEU A 84 -13.70 -13.23 -0.05
CA LEU A 84 -14.85 -13.78 0.68
C LEU A 84 -14.89 -13.28 2.13
N LEU A 85 -13.76 -13.32 2.85
CA LEU A 85 -13.69 -12.91 4.26
C LEU A 85 -13.95 -11.41 4.47
N SER A 86 -13.60 -10.55 3.48
CA SER A 86 -13.86 -9.12 3.52
C SER A 86 -15.27 -8.71 3.07
N SER A 87 -16.08 -9.67 2.63
CA SER A 87 -17.41 -9.45 2.05
C SER A 87 -18.54 -9.64 3.06
N PRO A 88 -19.75 -9.14 2.78
CA PRO A 88 -20.93 -9.33 3.64
C PRO A 88 -21.36 -10.79 3.82
N ILE A 89 -20.83 -11.73 3.02
CA ILE A 89 -21.18 -13.16 3.09
C ILE A 89 -20.97 -13.74 4.48
N VAL A 90 -19.98 -13.22 5.23
CA VAL A 90 -19.66 -13.68 6.60
C VAL A 90 -20.68 -13.23 7.66
N HIS A 91 -21.69 -12.43 7.26
CA HIS A 91 -22.81 -11.96 8.09
C HIS A 91 -24.17 -12.51 7.64
N ALA A 92 -24.18 -13.66 6.99
CA ALA A 92 -25.39 -14.29 6.43
C ALA A 92 -26.08 -13.45 5.32
N GLU A 93 -25.37 -12.50 4.71
CA GLU A 93 -25.83 -11.74 3.56
C GLU A 93 -25.37 -12.41 2.26
N ASP A 94 -26.21 -12.33 1.23
CA ASP A 94 -25.89 -12.93 -0.06
C ASP A 94 -24.80 -12.12 -0.79
N LEU A 95 -23.88 -12.82 -1.46
CA LEU A 95 -22.80 -12.22 -2.23
C LEU A 95 -22.92 -12.57 -3.71
N ALA A 96 -23.13 -11.60 -4.58
CA ALA A 96 -22.92 -11.78 -6.03
C ALA A 96 -21.40 -11.89 -6.29
N PHE A 97 -20.96 -13.10 -6.62
CA PHE A 97 -19.51 -13.37 -6.81
C PHE A 97 -19.03 -12.73 -8.11
N SER A 98 -17.95 -11.97 -8.02
CA SER A 98 -17.32 -11.31 -9.17
C SER A 98 -15.83 -11.69 -9.27
N GLU A 99 -15.43 -12.27 -10.40
CA GLU A 99 -14.01 -12.48 -10.69
C GLU A 99 -13.22 -11.18 -10.73
N ARG A 100 -13.85 -10.07 -11.15
CA ARG A 100 -13.24 -8.75 -11.10
C ARG A 100 -12.90 -8.32 -9.67
N GLY A 101 -13.78 -8.64 -8.70
CA GLY A 101 -13.51 -8.37 -7.29
C GLY A 101 -12.28 -9.11 -6.78
N VAL A 102 -12.12 -10.37 -7.18
CA VAL A 102 -10.91 -11.17 -6.84
C VAL A 102 -9.66 -10.60 -7.52
N ASP A 103 -9.75 -10.20 -8.80
CA ASP A 103 -8.64 -9.56 -9.53
C ASP A 103 -8.20 -8.24 -8.88
N GLU A 104 -9.16 -7.45 -8.36
CA GLU A 104 -8.84 -6.24 -7.59
C GLU A 104 -8.07 -6.55 -6.30
N VAL A 105 -8.37 -7.63 -5.59
CA VAL A 105 -7.58 -8.08 -4.43
C VAL A 105 -6.14 -8.41 -4.85
N VAL A 106 -5.96 -9.15 -5.96
CA VAL A 106 -4.61 -9.43 -6.49
C VAL A 106 -3.85 -8.14 -6.73
N LYS A 107 -4.45 -7.18 -7.44
CA LYS A 107 -3.80 -5.92 -7.82
C LYS A 107 -3.54 -4.99 -6.63
N LYS A 108 -4.53 -4.84 -5.74
CA LYS A 108 -4.47 -3.84 -4.66
C LYS A 108 -3.79 -4.36 -3.39
N ILE A 109 -3.82 -5.66 -3.15
CA ILE A 109 -3.26 -6.27 -1.94
C ILE A 109 -2.03 -7.10 -2.29
N THR A 110 -2.20 -8.24 -2.97
CA THR A 110 -1.11 -9.19 -3.21
C THR A 110 0.08 -8.55 -3.93
N MET A 111 -0.16 -7.91 -5.08
CA MET A 111 0.92 -7.32 -5.88
C MET A 111 1.60 -6.14 -5.15
N ARG A 112 0.85 -5.35 -4.38
CA ARG A 112 1.46 -4.24 -3.61
C ARG A 112 2.37 -4.76 -2.51
N ILE A 113 1.94 -5.78 -1.76
CA ILE A 113 2.77 -6.42 -0.73
C ILE A 113 4.03 -7.04 -1.36
N MET A 114 3.87 -7.78 -2.46
CA MET A 114 5.00 -8.37 -3.18
C MET A 114 5.99 -7.32 -3.68
N ASN A 115 5.50 -6.18 -4.18
CA ASN A 115 6.36 -5.07 -4.59
C ASN A 115 7.12 -4.45 -3.40
N VAL A 116 6.49 -4.36 -2.23
CA VAL A 116 7.17 -3.88 -1.00
C VAL A 116 8.25 -4.86 -0.56
N LEU A 117 7.95 -6.17 -0.57
CA LEU A 117 8.92 -7.22 -0.25
C LEU A 117 10.11 -7.19 -1.21
N SER A 118 9.86 -7.20 -2.53
CA SER A 118 10.92 -7.13 -3.55
C SER A 118 11.75 -5.86 -3.45
N PHE A 119 11.13 -4.73 -3.10
CA PHE A 119 11.86 -3.49 -2.84
C PHE A 119 12.76 -3.61 -1.62
N TYR A 120 12.26 -4.19 -0.53
CA TYR A 120 13.06 -4.47 0.65
C TYR A 120 14.24 -5.40 0.33
N GLU A 121 14.01 -6.50 -0.35
CA GLU A 121 15.05 -7.47 -0.74
C GLU A 121 16.16 -6.83 -1.57
N LEU A 122 15.79 -5.97 -2.52
CA LEU A 122 16.75 -5.25 -3.38
C LEU A 122 17.77 -4.42 -2.57
N TYR A 123 17.33 -3.79 -1.47
CA TYR A 123 18.19 -2.91 -0.67
C TYR A 123 18.77 -3.56 0.58
N SER A 124 18.20 -4.68 1.03
CA SER A 124 18.68 -5.41 2.22
C SER A 124 19.83 -6.38 1.91
N ALA A 125 20.07 -6.71 0.64
CA ALA A 125 21.14 -7.61 0.23
C ALA A 125 22.51 -7.10 0.73
N GLY A 126 23.17 -7.88 1.61
CA GLY A 126 24.45 -7.53 2.22
C GLY A 126 24.41 -6.44 3.29
N ALA A 127 23.23 -5.93 3.66
CA ALA A 127 23.11 -4.97 4.73
C ALA A 127 23.15 -5.67 6.09
N PRO A 128 23.88 -5.14 7.10
CA PRO A 128 23.86 -5.71 8.44
C PRO A 128 22.46 -5.56 9.05
N GLN A 129 21.98 -6.62 9.72
CA GLN A 129 20.72 -6.56 10.47
C GLN A 129 20.97 -5.78 11.77
N VAL A 130 20.81 -4.47 11.73
CA VAL A 130 20.97 -3.60 12.89
C VAL A 130 19.58 -3.32 13.49
N ARG A 131 19.45 -3.46 14.82
CA ARG A 131 18.30 -2.91 15.53
C ARG A 131 18.41 -1.39 15.50
N SER A 132 17.43 -0.73 14.94
CA SER A 132 17.36 0.71 14.83
C SER A 132 16.57 1.33 16.00
N ALA A 133 16.85 2.59 16.27
CA ALA A 133 16.09 3.38 17.25
C ALA A 133 14.77 3.96 16.66
N HIS A 134 14.48 3.71 15.37
CA HIS A 134 13.28 4.20 14.68
C HIS A 134 13.03 5.69 14.92
N THR A 135 13.99 6.56 14.62
CA THR A 135 13.92 7.98 14.98
C THR A 135 13.14 8.85 13.97
N ASN A 136 12.81 8.30 12.79
CA ASN A 136 12.12 9.03 11.73
C ASN A 136 10.61 9.00 11.95
N LEU A 137 9.93 10.11 11.73
CA LEU A 137 8.47 10.23 11.86
C LEU A 137 7.70 9.17 11.06
N LEU A 138 8.14 8.87 9.82
CA LEU A 138 7.50 7.85 9.00
C LEU A 138 7.65 6.44 9.60
N ASP A 139 8.77 6.16 10.28
CA ASP A 139 8.98 4.88 10.97
C ASP A 139 8.02 4.75 12.16
N HIS A 140 7.91 5.79 12.99
CA HIS A 140 6.96 5.83 14.11
C HIS A 140 5.53 5.67 13.60
N TRP A 141 5.17 6.41 12.55
CA TRP A 141 3.83 6.34 11.97
C TRP A 141 3.46 4.95 11.45
N ILE A 142 4.33 4.31 10.65
CA ILE A 142 3.99 2.99 10.08
C ILE A 142 3.94 1.90 11.14
N LEU A 143 4.78 1.99 12.19
CA LEU A 143 4.72 1.10 13.35
C LEU A 143 3.43 1.31 14.16
N ALA A 144 3.00 2.56 14.35
CA ALA A 144 1.72 2.87 14.98
C ALA A 144 0.52 2.36 14.14
N ARG A 145 0.58 2.47 12.79
CA ARG A 145 -0.41 1.89 11.88
C ARG A 145 -0.48 0.36 11.98
N LEU A 146 0.67 -0.30 12.12
CA LEU A 146 0.74 -1.74 12.32
C LEU A 146 0.14 -2.16 13.68
N ALA A 147 0.44 -1.41 14.73
CA ALA A 147 -0.12 -1.65 16.07
C ALA A 147 -1.65 -1.45 16.08
N GLU A 148 -2.14 -0.40 15.43
CA GLU A 148 -3.58 -0.16 15.27
C GLU A 148 -4.24 -1.30 14.50
N LEU A 149 -3.68 -1.72 13.36
CA LEU A 149 -4.17 -2.87 12.60
C LEU A 149 -4.23 -4.14 13.46
N GLY A 150 -3.15 -4.45 14.20
CA GLY A 150 -3.07 -5.63 15.04
C GLY A 150 -4.10 -5.61 16.17
N THR A 151 -4.32 -4.46 16.79
CA THR A 151 -5.32 -4.27 17.84
C THR A 151 -6.74 -4.46 17.28
N ASP A 152 -7.04 -3.82 16.15
CA ASP A 152 -8.35 -3.91 15.48
C ASP A 152 -8.65 -5.34 15.03
N MET A 153 -7.69 -6.00 14.38
CA MET A 153 -7.84 -7.39 13.94
C MET A 153 -8.05 -8.34 15.12
N THR A 154 -7.27 -8.19 16.19
CA THR A 154 -7.40 -9.01 17.40
C THR A 154 -8.79 -8.87 17.99
N GLY A 155 -9.22 -7.62 18.23
CA GLY A 155 -10.54 -7.36 18.80
C GLY A 155 -11.70 -7.84 17.92
N ALA A 156 -11.57 -7.75 16.60
CA ALA A 156 -12.57 -8.24 15.67
C ALA A 156 -12.62 -9.79 15.62
N PHE A 157 -11.45 -10.45 15.56
CA PHE A 157 -11.38 -11.92 15.60
C PHE A 157 -11.91 -12.50 16.93
N ASP A 158 -11.65 -11.86 18.06
CA ASP A 158 -12.18 -12.26 19.36
C ASP A 158 -13.73 -12.23 19.41
N ARG A 159 -14.33 -11.37 18.58
CA ARG A 159 -15.79 -11.27 18.44
C ARG A 159 -16.36 -12.03 17.23
N TYR A 160 -15.50 -12.75 16.47
CA TYR A 160 -15.86 -13.42 15.21
C TYR A 160 -16.41 -12.47 14.13
N GLU A 161 -16.00 -11.20 14.14
CA GLU A 161 -16.35 -10.19 13.14
C GLU A 161 -15.31 -10.22 11.99
N LEU A 162 -15.42 -11.22 11.11
CA LEU A 162 -14.38 -11.57 10.15
C LEU A 162 -14.08 -10.45 9.14
N ASP A 163 -15.10 -9.80 8.61
CA ASP A 163 -14.96 -8.69 7.67
C ASP A 163 -14.29 -7.47 8.33
N ARG A 164 -14.63 -7.18 9.59
CA ARG A 164 -14.00 -6.11 10.36
C ARG A 164 -12.54 -6.40 10.67
N ALA A 165 -12.16 -7.67 10.80
CA ALA A 165 -10.77 -8.06 10.94
C ALA A 165 -9.99 -7.91 9.62
N VAL A 166 -10.63 -8.20 8.48
CA VAL A 166 -9.94 -8.30 7.18
C VAL A 166 -9.92 -6.98 6.41
N ASN A 167 -10.99 -6.18 6.44
CA ASN A 167 -11.07 -4.93 5.67
C ASN A 167 -9.96 -3.91 5.99
N PRO A 168 -9.49 -3.71 7.24
CA PRO A 168 -8.41 -2.78 7.55
C PRO A 168 -7.07 -3.13 6.90
N ILE A 169 -6.84 -4.40 6.54
CA ILE A 169 -5.61 -4.85 5.85
C ILE A 169 -5.38 -4.04 4.56
N GLY A 170 -6.43 -3.79 3.78
CA GLY A 170 -6.32 -3.03 2.53
C GLY A 170 -5.83 -1.60 2.73
N LEU A 171 -6.30 -0.92 3.78
CA LEU A 171 -5.87 0.42 4.14
C LEU A 171 -4.42 0.43 4.60
N PHE A 172 -4.02 -0.55 5.41
CA PHE A 172 -2.63 -0.68 5.86
C PHE A 172 -1.67 -0.94 4.70
N VAL A 173 -2.04 -1.81 3.75
CA VAL A 173 -1.23 -2.08 2.55
C VAL A 173 -1.08 -0.84 1.68
N ASP A 174 -2.12 -0.02 1.57
CA ASP A 174 -2.03 1.27 0.89
C ASP A 174 -1.07 2.21 1.61
N ASP A 175 -1.20 2.38 2.91
CA ASP A 175 -0.32 3.20 3.75
C ASP A 175 1.15 2.74 3.66
N LEU A 176 1.40 1.45 3.76
CA LEU A 176 2.74 0.88 3.65
C LEU A 176 3.37 1.13 2.27
N SER A 177 2.63 0.84 1.19
CA SER A 177 3.16 0.92 -0.17
C SER A 177 3.21 2.34 -0.70
N THR A 178 2.08 3.09 -0.62
CA THR A 178 1.92 4.38 -1.31
C THR A 178 2.41 5.57 -0.49
N TRP A 179 2.53 5.42 0.84
CA TRP A 179 3.07 6.45 1.72
C TRP A 179 4.43 6.07 2.27
N TYR A 180 4.53 5.06 3.12
CA TYR A 180 5.77 4.75 3.81
C TYR A 180 6.92 4.42 2.85
N ILE A 181 6.78 3.40 2.00
CA ILE A 181 7.85 2.98 1.08
C ILE A 181 8.15 4.06 0.05
N ARG A 182 7.12 4.67 -0.54
CA ARG A 182 7.32 5.71 -1.55
C ARG A 182 8.09 6.91 -0.98
N ARG A 183 7.75 7.37 0.21
CA ARG A 183 8.39 8.50 0.89
C ARG A 183 9.79 8.15 1.42
N SER A 184 10.01 6.91 1.80
CA SER A 184 11.29 6.45 2.34
C SER A 184 12.31 6.06 1.26
N ARG A 185 11.98 6.11 -0.04
CA ARG A 185 12.86 5.62 -1.12
C ARG A 185 14.28 6.20 -1.08
N ASN A 186 14.41 7.49 -0.77
CA ASN A 186 15.71 8.14 -0.67
C ASN A 186 16.50 7.64 0.53
N ARG A 187 15.84 7.29 1.63
CA ARG A 187 16.46 6.73 2.84
C ARG A 187 17.09 5.36 2.55
N PHE A 188 16.43 4.51 1.75
CA PHE A 188 17.00 3.21 1.34
C PHE A 188 18.27 3.35 0.47
N LYS A 189 18.40 4.49 -0.21
CA LYS A 189 19.55 4.83 -1.09
C LYS A 189 20.54 5.77 -0.42
N SER A 190 20.31 6.15 0.83
CA SER A 190 21.14 7.13 1.52
C SER A 190 22.57 6.63 1.70
N ASP A 191 23.53 7.52 1.51
CA ASP A 191 24.93 7.29 1.83
C ASP A 191 25.17 7.32 3.35
N GLU A 192 24.22 7.82 4.13
CA GLU A 192 24.17 7.80 5.57
C GLU A 192 23.81 6.39 6.09
N PRO A 193 24.77 5.61 6.68
CA PRO A 193 24.52 4.22 7.04
C PRO A 193 23.41 4.06 8.08
N LYS A 194 23.25 5.02 8.99
CA LYS A 194 22.21 5.00 10.02
C LYS A 194 20.82 5.15 9.40
N GLU A 195 20.63 6.13 8.54
CA GLU A 195 19.33 6.39 7.89
C GLU A 195 18.86 5.19 7.07
N ARG A 196 19.79 4.59 6.31
CA ARG A 196 19.52 3.37 5.54
C ARG A 196 19.18 2.19 6.46
N ALA A 197 19.94 1.99 7.53
CA ALA A 197 19.71 0.91 8.50
C ALA A 197 18.36 1.07 9.20
N ASP A 198 17.97 2.29 9.56
CA ASP A 198 16.68 2.61 10.18
C ASP A 198 15.53 2.23 9.26
N ALA A 199 15.56 2.66 7.99
CA ALA A 199 14.52 2.35 7.00
C ALA A 199 14.39 0.83 6.74
N LEU A 200 15.51 0.12 6.61
CA LEU A 200 15.54 -1.33 6.42
C LEU A 200 15.01 -2.07 7.65
N SER A 201 15.45 -1.70 8.85
CA SER A 201 15.02 -2.33 10.10
C SER A 201 13.52 -2.16 10.32
N THR A 202 12.99 -0.95 10.14
CA THR A 202 11.55 -0.68 10.27
C THR A 202 10.75 -1.50 9.27
N THR A 203 11.16 -1.49 7.99
CA THR A 203 10.44 -2.26 6.95
C THR A 203 10.43 -3.75 7.25
N ARG A 204 11.56 -4.29 7.73
CA ARG A 204 11.65 -5.71 8.13
C ARG A 204 10.69 -6.04 9.26
N VAL A 205 10.68 -5.23 10.31
CA VAL A 205 9.77 -5.43 11.47
C VAL A 205 8.32 -5.38 11.01
N VAL A 206 7.97 -4.36 10.22
CA VAL A 206 6.61 -4.18 9.71
C VAL A 206 6.18 -5.39 8.87
N LEU A 207 6.98 -5.82 7.92
CA LEU A 207 6.64 -6.97 7.06
C LEU A 207 6.56 -8.28 7.84
N LEU A 208 7.46 -8.49 8.82
CA LEU A 208 7.49 -9.71 9.62
C LEU A 208 6.24 -9.83 10.51
N GLU A 209 5.91 -8.78 11.27
CA GLU A 209 4.75 -8.79 12.14
C GLU A 209 3.44 -8.76 11.34
N PHE A 210 3.41 -8.03 10.21
CA PHE A 210 2.28 -8.05 9.29
C PHE A 210 2.04 -9.44 8.69
N SER A 211 3.09 -10.20 8.38
CA SER A 211 2.93 -11.57 7.88
C SER A 211 2.21 -12.48 8.88
N LYS A 212 2.44 -12.31 10.18
CA LYS A 212 1.74 -13.05 11.24
C LYS A 212 0.26 -12.66 11.31
N LEU A 213 -0.06 -11.36 11.20
CA LEU A 213 -1.45 -10.87 11.13
C LEU A 213 -2.18 -11.39 9.88
N LEU A 214 -1.45 -11.50 8.77
CA LEU A 214 -1.99 -11.93 7.49
C LEU A 214 -2.23 -13.45 7.42
N ALA A 215 -1.51 -14.25 8.21
CA ALA A 215 -1.49 -15.72 8.14
C ALA A 215 -2.88 -16.38 8.17
N PRO A 216 -3.85 -16.01 9.04
CA PRO A 216 -5.17 -16.62 9.01
C PRO A 216 -6.01 -16.24 7.79
N VAL A 217 -5.70 -15.13 7.12
CA VAL A 217 -6.46 -14.61 5.97
C VAL A 217 -5.87 -15.06 4.65
N MET A 218 -4.58 -14.82 4.44
CA MET A 218 -3.81 -15.10 3.21
C MET A 218 -2.58 -15.96 3.54
N PRO A 219 -2.77 -17.25 3.86
CA PRO A 219 -1.73 -18.13 4.43
C PRO A 219 -0.50 -18.32 3.54
N PHE A 220 -0.66 -18.41 2.23
CA PHE A 220 0.47 -18.64 1.32
C PHE A 220 1.33 -17.39 1.16
N LEU A 221 0.72 -16.21 1.03
CA LEU A 221 1.44 -14.93 0.96
C LEU A 221 2.15 -14.63 2.28
N ALA A 222 1.48 -14.88 3.40
CA ALA A 222 2.04 -14.71 4.74
C ALA A 222 3.29 -15.58 4.94
N GLU A 223 3.21 -16.85 4.58
CA GLU A 223 4.34 -17.77 4.64
C GLU A 223 5.49 -17.32 3.74
N HIS A 224 5.19 -16.92 2.51
CA HIS A 224 6.19 -16.42 1.58
C HIS A 224 6.96 -15.22 2.15
N ILE A 225 6.26 -14.23 2.71
CA ILE A 225 6.90 -13.07 3.35
C ILE A 225 7.77 -13.51 4.52
N TYR A 226 7.22 -14.34 5.40
CA TYR A 226 7.89 -14.79 6.63
C TYR A 226 9.17 -15.54 6.34
N GLN A 227 9.16 -16.43 5.34
CA GLN A 227 10.33 -17.21 4.94
C GLN A 227 11.42 -16.32 4.31
N ASN A 228 11.05 -15.39 3.43
CA ASN A 228 12.01 -14.48 2.81
C ASN A 228 12.68 -13.54 3.84
N LEU A 229 11.98 -13.23 4.92
CA LEU A 229 12.52 -12.42 6.02
C LEU A 229 13.25 -13.26 7.09
N GLN A 230 13.36 -14.57 6.91
CA GLN A 230 13.98 -15.49 7.88
C GLN A 230 13.35 -15.32 9.27
N GLY A 231 12.04 -15.57 9.36
CA GLY A 231 11.31 -15.57 10.62
C GLY A 231 11.89 -16.52 11.66
N VAL A 232 11.55 -16.32 12.92
CA VAL A 232 12.15 -17.08 14.04
C VAL A 232 11.77 -18.56 14.06
N LYS A 233 10.57 -18.88 13.52
CA LYS A 233 10.05 -20.24 13.44
C LYS A 233 10.22 -20.83 12.04
N GLU A 234 10.06 -22.13 11.92
CA GLU A 234 10.08 -22.85 10.64
C GLU A 234 8.96 -22.38 9.69
N SER A 235 7.83 -21.95 10.23
CA SER A 235 6.68 -21.45 9.48
C SER A 235 5.99 -20.33 10.27
N VAL A 236 5.38 -19.37 9.56
CA VAL A 236 4.53 -18.34 10.17
C VAL A 236 3.37 -18.98 10.95
N HIS A 237 2.87 -20.12 10.49
CA HIS A 237 1.77 -20.86 11.12
C HIS A 237 2.16 -21.56 12.42
N LEU A 238 3.44 -21.63 12.74
CA LEU A 238 3.99 -22.13 14.01
C LEU A 238 4.43 -21.00 14.95
N ASP A 239 4.34 -19.76 14.48
CA ASP A 239 4.64 -18.58 15.30
C ASP A 239 3.40 -18.18 16.14
N VAL A 240 3.58 -17.25 17.05
CA VAL A 240 2.51 -16.74 17.89
C VAL A 240 1.84 -15.53 17.25
N TRP A 241 0.55 -15.35 17.55
CA TRP A 241 -0.17 -14.14 17.19
C TRP A 241 0.54 -12.94 17.80
N PRO A 242 0.83 -11.88 17.01
CA PRO A 242 1.61 -10.75 17.52
C PRO A 242 0.81 -9.94 18.53
N SER A 243 1.52 -9.42 19.54
CA SER A 243 0.98 -8.45 20.48
C SER A 243 1.65 -7.11 20.25
N PHE A 244 0.88 -6.05 20.36
CA PHE A 244 1.33 -4.69 20.14
C PHE A 244 1.08 -3.85 21.40
N ASP A 245 1.95 -2.88 21.62
CA ASP A 245 1.69 -1.80 22.57
C ASP A 245 0.55 -0.91 22.03
N GLU A 246 -0.02 -0.08 22.89
CA GLU A 246 -1.05 0.87 22.49
C GLU A 246 -0.53 1.77 21.35
N PRO A 247 -1.31 1.93 20.25
CA PRO A 247 -0.89 2.75 19.13
C PRO A 247 -0.63 4.20 19.53
N ASN A 248 0.40 4.82 18.97
CA ASN A 248 0.61 6.25 19.14
C ASN A 248 -0.42 7.07 18.34
N TYR A 249 -1.55 7.33 18.95
CA TYR A 249 -2.66 8.07 18.33
C TYR A 249 -2.29 9.51 17.95
N ALA A 250 -1.28 10.11 18.60
CA ALA A 250 -0.83 11.45 18.25
C ALA A 250 -0.12 11.47 16.88
N ASP A 251 0.72 10.47 16.61
CA ASP A 251 1.37 10.32 15.31
C ASP A 251 0.36 9.95 14.22
N LEU A 252 -0.58 9.04 14.53
CA LEU A 252 -1.66 8.66 13.62
C LEU A 252 -2.50 9.87 13.22
N SER A 253 -2.98 10.64 14.19
CA SER A 253 -3.82 11.81 13.95
C SER A 253 -3.09 12.90 13.17
N SER A 254 -1.82 13.14 13.50
CA SER A 254 -1.01 14.16 12.84
C SER A 254 -0.74 13.81 11.37
N MET A 255 -0.42 12.55 11.11
CA MET A 255 -0.21 12.10 9.74
C MET A 255 -1.51 12.04 8.94
N ALA A 256 -2.63 11.68 9.57
CA ALA A 256 -3.94 11.72 8.93
C ALA A 256 -4.30 13.15 8.51
N GLU A 257 -4.04 14.17 9.37
CA GLU A 257 -4.30 15.57 9.05
C GLU A 257 -3.36 16.08 7.96
N ALA A 258 -2.07 15.73 7.99
CA ALA A 258 -1.14 16.06 6.90
C ALA A 258 -1.63 15.51 5.54
N ARG A 259 -2.10 14.26 5.51
CA ARG A 259 -2.68 13.64 4.31
C ARG A 259 -3.96 14.32 3.86
N ARG A 260 -4.78 14.78 4.78
CA ARG A 260 -5.99 15.56 4.50
C ARG A 260 -5.64 16.89 3.84
N VAL A 261 -4.66 17.61 4.37
CA VAL A 261 -4.13 18.85 3.77
C VAL A 261 -3.61 18.59 2.36
N VAL A 262 -2.82 17.52 2.17
CA VAL A 262 -2.32 17.14 0.84
C VAL A 262 -3.48 16.92 -0.14
N SER A 263 -4.52 16.20 0.27
CA SER A 263 -5.69 15.92 -0.57
C SER A 263 -6.43 17.21 -0.97
N LEU A 264 -6.65 18.12 -0.03
CA LEU A 264 -7.30 19.40 -0.28
C LEU A 264 -6.47 20.28 -1.22
N ALA A 265 -5.15 20.32 -1.03
CA ALA A 265 -4.26 21.11 -1.88
C ALA A 265 -4.13 20.52 -3.30
N LEU A 266 -4.13 19.21 -3.44
CA LEU A 266 -4.20 18.56 -4.76
C LEU A 266 -5.52 18.85 -5.48
N GLU A 267 -6.63 18.88 -4.76
CA GLU A 267 -7.92 19.29 -5.30
C GLU A 267 -7.91 20.76 -5.76
N ALA A 268 -7.31 21.65 -4.95
CA ALA A 268 -7.14 23.06 -5.31
C ALA A 268 -6.28 23.23 -6.57
N ARG A 269 -5.17 22.47 -6.69
CA ARG A 269 -4.35 22.43 -7.91
C ARG A 269 -5.14 21.96 -9.13
N ALA A 270 -5.93 20.90 -8.98
CA ALA A 270 -6.76 20.37 -10.06
C ALA A 270 -7.81 21.38 -10.54
N LYS A 271 -8.47 22.08 -9.61
CA LYS A 271 -9.41 23.16 -9.93
C LYS A 271 -8.74 24.33 -10.66
N ALA A 272 -7.48 24.63 -10.32
CA ALA A 272 -6.68 25.65 -11.01
C ALA A 272 -6.06 25.15 -12.35
N GLY A 273 -6.26 23.90 -12.73
CA GLY A 273 -5.67 23.30 -13.94
C GLY A 273 -4.15 23.11 -13.88
N ILE A 274 -3.54 23.14 -12.68
CA ILE A 274 -2.10 23.08 -12.49
C ILE A 274 -1.66 21.64 -12.21
N LYS A 275 -0.78 21.11 -13.06
CA LYS A 275 -0.21 19.76 -12.88
C LYS A 275 0.66 19.70 -11.62
N VAL A 276 0.67 18.56 -10.92
CA VAL A 276 1.50 18.39 -9.70
C VAL A 276 3.01 18.59 -9.98
N ARG A 277 3.48 18.28 -11.18
CA ARG A 277 4.88 18.48 -11.58
C ARG A 277 5.28 19.95 -11.71
N GLN A 278 4.32 20.86 -11.94
CA GLN A 278 4.58 22.29 -11.91
C GLN A 278 4.81 22.72 -10.47
N PRO A 279 6.02 23.14 -10.07
CA PRO A 279 6.22 23.66 -8.71
C PRO A 279 5.44 24.97 -8.52
N LEU A 280 4.99 25.21 -7.29
CA LEU A 280 4.37 26.45 -6.87
C LEU A 280 5.19 27.08 -5.74
N ALA A 281 5.06 28.39 -5.57
CA ALA A 281 5.88 29.12 -4.62
C ALA A 281 5.55 28.75 -3.16
N LYS A 282 4.25 28.71 -2.80
CA LYS A 282 3.87 28.63 -1.39
C LYS A 282 2.52 27.97 -1.17
N LEU A 283 2.43 27.25 -0.04
CA LEU A 283 1.19 26.82 0.58
C LEU A 283 1.11 27.40 2.00
N THR A 284 0.03 28.10 2.31
CA THR A 284 -0.29 28.52 3.68
C THR A 284 -1.38 27.62 4.24
N ILE A 285 -1.15 27.10 5.43
CA ILE A 285 -2.05 26.16 6.13
C ILE A 285 -2.40 26.81 7.48
N LYS A 286 -3.66 26.79 7.86
CA LYS A 286 -4.07 27.01 9.25
C LYS A 286 -4.52 25.67 9.80
N ASP A 287 -3.80 25.16 10.79
CA ASP A 287 -4.13 23.90 11.44
C ASP A 287 -3.38 23.76 12.77
N THR A 288 -4.12 23.55 13.85
CA THR A 288 -3.55 23.46 15.20
C THR A 288 -2.78 22.15 15.45
N LEU A 289 -3.13 21.06 14.75
CA LEU A 289 -2.45 19.77 14.92
C LEU A 289 -1.08 19.72 14.22
N LEU A 290 -0.90 20.50 13.16
CA LEU A 290 0.31 20.49 12.35
C LEU A 290 1.33 21.57 12.76
N VAL A 291 0.92 22.57 13.53
CA VAL A 291 1.83 23.65 13.97
C VAL A 291 3.04 23.08 14.70
N GLY A 292 4.24 23.56 14.33
CA GLY A 292 5.51 23.18 14.93
C GLY A 292 6.04 21.80 14.50
N LYS A 293 5.32 21.05 13.67
CA LYS A 293 5.72 19.72 13.18
C LYS A 293 6.45 19.84 11.85
N LYS A 294 7.73 20.20 11.90
CA LYS A 294 8.56 20.45 10.71
C LYS A 294 8.59 19.25 9.75
N GLU A 295 8.74 18.03 10.27
CA GLU A 295 8.81 16.81 9.42
C GLU A 295 7.53 16.58 8.61
N LEU A 296 6.35 16.92 9.18
CA LEU A 296 5.08 16.88 8.44
C LEU A 296 4.99 18.00 7.40
N ALA A 297 5.49 19.20 7.71
CA ALA A 297 5.58 20.28 6.73
C ALA A 297 6.44 19.88 5.53
N ASP A 298 7.59 19.23 5.77
CA ASP A 298 8.48 18.72 4.72
C ASP A 298 7.78 17.63 3.86
N ILE A 299 7.00 16.75 4.49
CA ILE A 299 6.18 15.76 3.75
C ILE A 299 5.15 16.45 2.86
N ILE A 300 4.42 17.44 3.39
CA ILE A 300 3.41 18.19 2.64
C ILE A 300 4.06 18.96 1.47
N LEU A 301 5.19 19.61 1.72
CA LEU A 301 5.97 20.35 0.72
C LEU A 301 6.32 19.44 -0.48
N ASP A 302 6.87 18.27 -0.19
CA ASP A 302 7.28 17.31 -1.21
C ASP A 302 6.08 16.72 -2.00
N GLU A 303 4.98 16.36 -1.29
CA GLU A 303 3.79 15.78 -1.92
C GLU A 303 3.12 16.75 -2.89
N LEU A 304 3.11 18.02 -2.50
CA LEU A 304 2.47 19.06 -3.27
C LEU A 304 3.39 19.74 -4.27
N ASN A 305 4.70 19.47 -4.22
CA ASN A 305 5.66 20.16 -5.03
C ASN A 305 5.54 21.70 -4.90
N VAL A 306 5.57 22.19 -3.67
CA VAL A 306 5.66 23.61 -3.34
C VAL A 306 7.04 23.92 -2.78
N GLU A 307 7.52 25.15 -2.92
CA GLU A 307 8.85 25.55 -2.43
C GLU A 307 8.85 25.93 -0.95
N ASP A 308 7.70 26.36 -0.43
CA ASP A 308 7.53 26.76 0.97
C ASP A 308 6.17 26.34 1.51
N VAL A 309 6.15 25.94 2.79
CA VAL A 309 4.93 25.61 3.53
C VAL A 309 4.94 26.37 4.85
N VAL A 310 3.95 27.23 5.04
CA VAL A 310 3.73 27.98 6.29
C VAL A 310 2.52 27.41 6.99
N ILE A 311 2.69 27.04 8.27
CA ILE A 311 1.63 26.49 9.09
C ILE A 311 1.38 27.38 10.30
N ASP A 312 0.18 27.95 10.38
CA ASP A 312 -0.31 28.78 11.46
C ASP A 312 -1.39 28.06 12.28
N THR A 313 -1.61 28.51 13.51
CA THR A 313 -2.71 28.01 14.34
C THR A 313 -4.06 28.46 13.80
N GLY A 314 -5.05 27.57 13.85
CA GLY A 314 -6.41 27.89 13.48
C GLY A 314 -7.24 26.68 13.09
N GLU A 315 -8.46 26.95 12.64
CA GLU A 315 -9.29 25.93 11.99
C GLU A 315 -8.73 25.61 10.61
N LEU A 316 -8.78 24.33 10.22
CA LEU A 316 -8.20 23.85 8.98
C LEU A 316 -8.65 24.69 7.77
N SER A 317 -7.71 25.37 7.19
CA SER A 317 -7.85 26.04 5.90
C SER A 317 -6.53 26.01 5.14
N ILE A 318 -6.61 26.03 3.82
CA ILE A 318 -5.45 26.06 2.94
C ILE A 318 -5.56 27.21 1.95
N GLU A 319 -4.44 27.87 1.68
CA GLU A 319 -4.30 28.87 0.63
C GLU A 319 -3.07 28.50 -0.22
N LEU A 320 -3.30 28.18 -1.49
CA LEU A 320 -2.28 27.80 -2.44
C LEU A 320 -1.94 28.97 -3.36
N ASP A 321 -0.69 29.41 -3.36
CA ASP A 321 -0.23 30.41 -4.34
C ASP A 321 -0.17 29.75 -5.73
N THR A 322 -1.08 30.14 -6.60
CA THR A 322 -1.20 29.63 -7.97
C THR A 322 -0.45 30.48 -8.99
N ASN A 323 0.27 31.55 -8.57
CA ASN A 323 1.05 32.39 -9.46
C ASN A 323 2.32 31.65 -9.91
N ILE A 324 2.45 31.38 -11.21
CA ILE A 324 3.59 30.66 -11.78
C ILE A 324 4.58 31.67 -12.34
N THR A 325 5.66 31.91 -11.61
CA THR A 325 6.76 32.77 -12.08
C THR A 325 7.51 32.10 -13.26
N PRO A 326 8.25 32.86 -14.08
CA PRO A 326 9.08 32.28 -15.14
C PRO A 326 10.05 31.21 -14.63
N GLU A 327 10.62 31.41 -13.45
CA GLU A 327 11.53 30.44 -12.81
C GLU A 327 10.79 29.13 -12.46
N LEU A 328 9.61 29.22 -11.83
CA LEU A 328 8.79 28.05 -11.49
C LEU A 328 8.31 27.30 -12.75
N LYS A 329 8.01 28.04 -13.83
CA LYS A 329 7.65 27.45 -15.11
C LYS A 329 8.84 26.62 -15.66
N ARG A 330 10.05 27.14 -15.66
CA ARG A 330 11.25 26.41 -16.10
C ARG A 330 11.53 25.17 -15.26
N LYS A 331 11.36 25.25 -13.92
CA LYS A 331 11.45 24.09 -13.05
C LYS A 331 10.39 23.03 -13.38
N GLY A 332 9.18 23.44 -13.78
CA GLY A 332 8.12 22.56 -14.26
C GLY A 332 8.49 21.84 -15.56
N GLN A 333 8.95 22.61 -16.54
CA GLN A 333 9.42 22.09 -17.84
C GLN A 333 10.58 21.07 -17.68
N TYR A 334 11.55 21.38 -16.82
CA TYR A 334 12.62 20.44 -16.48
C TYR A 334 12.09 19.10 -15.91
N ARG A 335 11.13 19.15 -15.01
CA ARG A 335 10.54 17.93 -14.41
C ARG A 335 9.73 17.11 -15.42
N ASP A 336 9.05 17.77 -16.35
CA ASP A 336 8.39 17.08 -17.47
C ASP A 336 9.43 16.42 -18.40
N LEU A 337 10.53 17.09 -18.70
CA LEU A 337 11.64 16.51 -19.48
C LEU A 337 12.25 15.29 -18.75
N LEU A 338 12.51 15.41 -17.45
CA LEU A 338 13.03 14.31 -16.63
C LEU A 338 12.12 13.07 -16.68
N ARG A 339 10.81 13.27 -16.61
CA ARG A 339 9.84 12.17 -16.73
C ARG A 339 9.94 11.48 -18.09
N ILE A 340 10.04 12.25 -19.17
CA ILE A 340 10.15 11.71 -20.53
C ILE A 340 11.42 10.88 -20.64
N VAL A 341 12.55 11.36 -20.13
CA VAL A 341 13.82 10.62 -20.11
C VAL A 341 13.70 9.32 -19.33
N GLN A 342 12.99 9.32 -18.19
CA GLN A 342 12.75 8.11 -17.40
C GLN A 342 11.83 7.10 -18.14
N GLU A 343 10.80 7.59 -18.84
CA GLU A 343 9.95 6.75 -19.69
C GLU A 343 10.74 6.13 -20.83
N LEU A 344 11.61 6.89 -21.46
CA LEU A 344 12.50 6.41 -22.53
C LEU A 344 13.45 5.33 -22.01
N ARG A 345 14.05 5.50 -20.82
CA ARG A 345 14.88 4.47 -20.17
C ARG A 345 14.10 3.16 -19.97
N LYS A 346 12.84 3.25 -19.54
CA LYS A 346 12.00 2.08 -19.36
C LYS A 346 11.65 1.39 -20.68
N GLN A 347 11.35 2.16 -21.71
CA GLN A 347 11.02 1.64 -23.05
C GLN A 347 12.22 0.94 -23.70
N THR A 348 13.43 1.43 -23.46
CA THR A 348 14.68 0.83 -23.95
C THR A 348 15.16 -0.35 -23.09
N GLY A 349 14.42 -0.74 -22.05
CA GLY A 349 14.74 -1.89 -21.20
C GLY A 349 15.93 -1.69 -20.26
N LEU A 350 16.34 -0.45 -20.02
CA LEU A 350 17.47 -0.13 -19.13
C LEU A 350 17.11 -0.43 -17.66
N THR A 351 18.08 -0.99 -16.96
CA THR A 351 17.98 -1.23 -15.52
C THR A 351 18.20 0.06 -14.70
N PRO A 352 17.82 0.08 -13.43
CA PRO A 352 18.07 1.22 -12.54
C PRO A 352 19.54 1.56 -12.30
N SER A 353 20.48 0.68 -12.69
CA SER A 353 21.94 0.87 -12.53
C SER A 353 22.68 1.26 -13.82
N ASP A 354 22.00 1.19 -14.97
CA ASP A 354 22.65 1.45 -16.26
C ASP A 354 22.94 2.94 -16.43
N VAL A 355 24.19 3.25 -16.79
CA VAL A 355 24.64 4.61 -17.05
C VAL A 355 24.76 4.79 -18.56
N VAL A 356 24.05 5.78 -19.13
CA VAL A 356 23.94 5.99 -20.59
C VAL A 356 24.18 7.45 -20.97
N THR A 357 24.38 7.70 -22.26
CA THR A 357 24.42 9.04 -22.85
C THR A 357 23.04 9.45 -23.34
N LEU A 358 22.63 10.70 -23.08
CA LEU A 358 21.39 11.27 -23.59
C LEU A 358 21.71 12.19 -24.79
N GLU A 359 21.18 11.84 -25.95
CA GLU A 359 21.28 12.64 -27.17
C GLU A 359 19.98 13.44 -27.34
N ILE A 360 20.11 14.73 -27.66
CA ILE A 360 18.98 15.68 -27.71
C ILE A 360 19.06 16.52 -28.97
N ALA A 361 17.99 16.56 -29.75
CA ALA A 361 17.71 17.61 -30.73
C ALA A 361 16.58 18.50 -30.18
N THR A 362 16.83 19.81 -30.13
CA THR A 362 15.91 20.83 -29.64
C THR A 362 16.31 22.22 -30.15
N ASP A 363 15.44 23.21 -29.97
CA ASP A 363 15.70 24.62 -30.25
C ASP A 363 16.61 25.29 -29.20
N GLU A 364 16.89 26.60 -29.37
CA GLU A 364 17.71 27.35 -28.42
C GLU A 364 17.12 27.45 -27.03
N GLU A 365 15.78 27.54 -26.91
CA GLU A 365 15.09 27.60 -25.61
C GLU A 365 15.20 26.25 -24.88
N GLY A 366 14.99 25.15 -25.57
CA GLY A 366 15.17 23.80 -25.04
C GLY A 366 16.61 23.51 -24.64
N ARG A 367 17.59 23.97 -25.44
CA ARG A 367 19.02 23.86 -25.11
C ARG A 367 19.33 24.59 -23.79
N ALA A 368 18.92 25.85 -23.69
CA ALA A 368 19.11 26.63 -22.46
C ALA A 368 18.48 25.97 -21.22
N LEU A 369 17.29 25.36 -21.37
CA LEU A 369 16.65 24.60 -20.29
C LEU A 369 17.48 23.40 -19.87
N VAL A 370 17.96 22.59 -20.83
CA VAL A 370 18.76 21.40 -20.54
C VAL A 370 20.10 21.76 -19.91
N GLU A 371 20.75 22.81 -20.37
CA GLU A 371 22.04 23.29 -19.84
C GLU A 371 21.87 23.76 -18.37
N GLU A 372 20.82 24.54 -18.06
CA GLU A 372 20.52 25.02 -16.72
C GLU A 372 20.33 23.87 -15.72
N PHE A 373 19.60 22.82 -16.12
CA PHE A 373 19.29 21.68 -15.25
C PHE A 373 20.15 20.45 -15.50
N SER A 374 21.25 20.56 -16.27
CA SER A 374 22.08 19.42 -16.70
C SER A 374 22.56 18.53 -15.55
N THR A 375 23.02 19.12 -14.47
CA THR A 375 23.49 18.38 -13.27
C THR A 375 22.38 17.54 -12.65
N TYR A 376 21.18 18.08 -12.55
CA TYR A 376 20.02 17.38 -12.00
C TYR A 376 19.54 16.26 -12.93
N ILE A 377 19.50 16.50 -14.25
CA ILE A 377 19.11 15.51 -15.25
C ILE A 377 20.08 14.33 -15.21
N LYS A 378 21.40 14.59 -15.21
CA LYS A 378 22.44 13.56 -15.16
C LYS A 378 22.30 12.70 -13.91
N LYS A 379 22.18 13.32 -12.74
CA LYS A 379 22.08 12.61 -11.46
C LYS A 379 20.78 11.79 -11.36
N ALA A 380 19.65 12.38 -11.70
CA ALA A 380 18.33 11.75 -11.51
C ALA A 380 18.05 10.63 -12.53
N SER A 381 18.68 10.68 -13.71
CA SER A 381 18.47 9.70 -14.79
C SER A 381 19.70 8.83 -15.09
N LEU A 382 20.77 8.88 -14.26
CA LEU A 382 22.02 8.15 -14.49
C LEU A 382 22.57 8.38 -15.92
N ILE A 383 22.59 9.65 -16.32
CA ILE A 383 23.13 10.10 -17.58
C ILE A 383 24.61 10.51 -17.39
N LYS A 384 25.51 9.85 -18.11
CA LYS A 384 26.94 10.18 -18.11
C LYS A 384 27.17 11.50 -18.80
N GLU A 385 26.57 11.66 -19.97
CA GLU A 385 26.79 12.80 -20.85
C GLU A 385 25.48 13.20 -21.55
N ILE A 386 25.30 14.50 -21.81
CA ILE A 386 24.24 15.05 -22.64
C ILE A 386 24.87 15.63 -23.89
N VAL A 387 24.44 15.15 -25.06
CA VAL A 387 24.99 15.54 -26.36
C VAL A 387 23.90 16.18 -27.20
N PHE A 388 24.11 17.40 -27.64
CA PHE A 388 23.22 18.09 -28.58
C PHE A 388 23.61 17.77 -30.01
N LYS A 389 22.75 17.07 -30.75
CA LYS A 389 22.93 16.74 -32.16
C LYS A 389 21.60 16.45 -32.83
N ASP A 390 21.57 16.26 -34.12
CA ASP A 390 20.39 15.78 -34.83
C ASP A 390 20.06 14.35 -34.37
N VAL A 391 18.84 14.14 -33.91
CA VAL A 391 18.31 12.88 -33.44
C VAL A 391 17.06 12.54 -34.26
N HIS A 392 16.99 11.31 -34.75
CA HIS A 392 15.78 10.81 -35.43
C HIS A 392 14.84 10.17 -34.45
N GLY A 393 13.57 10.58 -34.46
CA GLY A 393 12.52 10.07 -33.59
C GLY A 393 11.29 10.97 -33.58
N ASP A 394 10.29 10.55 -32.82
CA ASP A 394 9.08 11.36 -32.65
C ASP A 394 9.33 12.52 -31.70
N PRO A 395 9.00 13.77 -32.09
CA PRO A 395 9.20 14.92 -31.23
C PRO A 395 8.20 14.91 -30.07
N VAL A 396 8.67 15.26 -28.90
CA VAL A 396 7.86 15.46 -27.70
C VAL A 396 7.83 16.95 -27.38
N SER A 397 6.62 17.50 -27.14
CA SER A 397 6.43 18.91 -26.81
C SER A 397 6.26 19.11 -25.29
N ILE A 398 7.01 20.04 -24.73
CA ILE A 398 6.88 20.53 -23.35
C ILE A 398 6.60 22.03 -23.40
N ASP A 399 5.39 22.46 -23.11
CA ASP A 399 4.94 23.86 -23.14
C ASP A 399 5.34 24.62 -24.42
N GLY A 400 5.34 23.91 -25.57
CA GLY A 400 5.68 24.47 -26.89
C GLY A 400 7.13 24.24 -27.32
N ILE A 401 8.04 23.90 -26.41
CA ILE A 401 9.44 23.50 -26.75
C ILE A 401 9.43 22.07 -27.27
N LEU A 402 10.08 21.82 -28.39
CA LEU A 402 10.17 20.50 -29.01
C LEU A 402 11.49 19.83 -28.63
N PHE A 403 11.40 18.56 -28.25
CA PHE A 403 12.56 17.71 -27.96
C PHE A 403 12.45 16.40 -28.75
N VAL A 404 13.56 15.98 -29.38
CA VAL A 404 13.75 14.61 -29.86
C VAL A 404 14.86 13.99 -29.04
N LEU A 405 14.63 12.85 -28.43
CA LEU A 405 15.51 12.26 -27.42
C LEU A 405 15.91 10.85 -27.82
N ALA A 406 17.16 10.48 -27.62
CA ALA A 406 17.64 9.11 -27.72
C ALA A 406 18.60 8.78 -26.57
N LEU A 407 18.63 7.51 -26.18
CA LEU A 407 19.58 6.97 -25.19
C LEU A 407 20.55 6.04 -25.91
N VAL A 408 21.87 6.27 -25.67
CA VAL A 408 22.94 5.48 -26.22
C VAL A 408 23.77 4.92 -25.07
N GLY A 409 23.98 3.61 -25.08
CA GLY A 409 24.75 2.89 -24.06
C GLY A 409 26.25 2.91 -24.29
#